data_38c302a7a29f1a45629e60f0fd5d36c4
#
_entry.id   38c302a7a29f1a45629e60f0fd5d36c4
#
_cell.length_a   1.000
_cell.length_b   1.000
_cell.length_c   1.000
_cell.angle_alpha   90.00
_cell.angle_beta   90.00
_cell.angle_gamma   90.00
#
_symmetry.space_group_name_H-M   'P 1'
#
loop_
_entity.id
_entity.type
_entity.pdbx_description
1 polymer ?
#
loop_
_entity_poly.entity_id
_entity_poly.type
_entity_poly.pdbx_seq_one_letter_code
_entity_poly.pdbx_strand_id
1 'polypeptide(L)'
;NRETGYTYLGGVAGVNGGLIQSAYPAKDCAVRGDSYVGGIAGVNLGSDTAASKGLIVCTGNTSAASVEANQYAGGVAGANVGNISLSGRLQSSVTATGNAGGVAGINTDKGSIYSAENTTGTVGGSVTAANYAGGVAGTNRAEITRVENHASVRASTKYAGGIAGVNAAGGTISHCSHASGTVYATNGEAGGIAGNNGIAGKNNKDALIENAQVKADVTAANGTAGGVTATNFGIIGQETGLENNSSVSGCLITGTSESIGAIAAYNSAGAVIRNVKLAANASVRFSTPAVTIGGLAGMNEGVVTGCRVENGALALNDGLRAGTNTITLGGAVGRTMANNTQNDVLTTEAQTVYNGTVSSTEVLLNLTQNLDKYTNLGGVAGRNDGTLDQCTYSGTMGG
;
A
#
# COMPACT_ATOMS: atom_id res chain seq x y z
N ASN A 1 -27.37 11.67 26.55
CA ASN A 1 -27.66 12.13 25.18
C ASN A 1 -26.34 12.56 24.54
N ARG A 2 -25.74 11.70 23.74
CA ARG A 2 -24.66 12.12 22.84
C ARG A 2 -25.36 12.72 21.63
N GLU A 3 -25.26 14.03 21.48
CA GLU A 3 -25.68 14.69 20.26
C GLU A 3 -24.86 14.12 19.10
N THR A 4 -25.50 13.80 18.00
CA THR A 4 -24.92 13.25 16.76
C THR A 4 -24.19 14.35 15.98
N GLY A 5 -23.19 15.00 16.63
CA GLY A 5 -22.33 16.00 16.03
C GLY A 5 -20.90 15.45 15.85
N TYR A 6 -20.19 15.88 14.82
CA TYR A 6 -18.77 15.56 14.68
C TYR A 6 -18.00 16.11 15.88
N THR A 7 -17.29 15.24 16.60
CA THR A 7 -16.43 15.63 17.70
C THR A 7 -14.98 15.64 17.25
N TYR A 8 -14.31 16.77 17.50
CA TYR A 8 -12.87 16.93 17.27
C TYR A 8 -12.16 16.87 18.61
N LEU A 9 -11.48 15.77 18.87
CA LEU A 9 -10.83 15.55 20.16
C LEU A 9 -9.33 15.35 19.99
N GLY A 10 -8.54 16.21 20.61
CA GLY A 10 -7.09 16.07 20.62
C GLY A 10 -6.55 16.18 22.04
N GLY A 11 -5.46 15.48 22.32
CA GLY A 11 -4.80 15.55 23.63
C GLY A 11 -4.22 16.93 23.94
N VAL A 12 -3.98 17.77 22.93
CA VAL A 12 -3.48 19.15 23.06
C VAL A 12 -4.52 20.16 22.57
N ALA A 13 -5.10 19.94 21.37
CA ALA A 13 -6.10 20.82 20.81
C ALA A 13 -7.22 20.04 20.12
N GLY A 14 -8.48 20.44 20.30
CA GLY A 14 -9.57 19.89 19.49
C GLY A 14 -9.39 20.22 18.00
N VAL A 15 -9.07 21.49 17.70
CA VAL A 15 -8.82 22.02 16.35
C VAL A 15 -7.54 22.84 16.37
N ASN A 16 -6.63 22.58 15.44
CA ASN A 16 -5.41 23.36 15.24
C ASN A 16 -5.44 24.13 13.92
N GLY A 17 -5.45 25.45 13.96
CA GLY A 17 -5.28 26.35 12.81
C GLY A 17 -3.97 27.13 12.81
N GLY A 18 -3.10 26.87 13.78
CA GLY A 18 -1.82 27.54 13.98
C GLY A 18 -0.64 26.56 14.06
N LEU A 19 0.36 26.90 14.86
CA LEU A 19 1.53 26.09 15.13
C LEU A 19 1.41 25.34 16.45
N ILE A 20 1.52 24.02 16.40
CA ILE A 20 1.80 23.17 17.55
C ILE A 20 3.20 22.60 17.37
N GLN A 21 4.13 22.95 18.25
CA GLN A 21 5.52 22.49 18.21
C GLN A 21 5.93 21.92 19.57
N SER A 22 6.53 20.74 19.55
CA SER A 22 7.06 20.06 20.76
C SER A 22 6.03 19.92 21.89
N ALA A 23 4.76 19.80 21.56
CA ALA A 23 3.67 19.58 22.49
C ALA A 23 3.07 18.19 22.26
N TYR A 24 3.10 17.37 23.31
CA TYR A 24 2.68 15.96 23.24
C TYR A 24 1.84 15.61 24.47
N PRO A 25 0.87 14.67 24.35
CA PRO A 25 0.26 14.05 25.51
C PRO A 25 1.32 13.37 26.37
N ALA A 26 1.12 13.36 27.67
CA ALA A 26 1.99 12.60 28.54
C ALA A 26 1.98 11.11 28.19
N LYS A 27 3.08 10.42 28.51
CA LYS A 27 3.14 8.97 28.43
C LYS A 27 1.98 8.38 29.26
N ASP A 28 1.36 7.33 28.70
CA ASP A 28 0.19 6.65 29.29
C ASP A 28 -1.13 7.47 29.29
N CYS A 29 -1.16 8.62 28.61
CA CYS A 29 -2.40 9.33 28.34
C CYS A 29 -3.28 8.57 27.36
N ALA A 30 -4.59 8.60 27.56
CA ALA A 30 -5.56 8.03 26.63
C ALA A 30 -6.49 9.12 26.08
N VAL A 31 -6.60 9.20 24.76
CA VAL A 31 -7.52 10.11 24.06
C VAL A 31 -8.59 9.27 23.38
N ARG A 32 -9.84 9.34 23.87
CA ARG A 32 -10.93 8.51 23.37
C ARG A 32 -12.14 9.35 22.98
N GLY A 33 -12.68 9.11 21.81
CA GLY A 33 -13.83 9.85 21.28
C GLY A 33 -14.55 9.14 20.17
N ASP A 34 -15.44 9.88 19.49
CA ASP A 34 -16.30 9.31 18.47
C ASP A 34 -15.76 9.54 17.04
N SER A 35 -15.64 10.80 16.62
CA SER A 35 -15.47 11.09 15.19
C SER A 35 -14.00 11.26 14.80
N TYR A 36 -13.38 12.40 15.14
CA TYR A 36 -12.01 12.71 14.78
C TYR A 36 -11.15 12.82 16.05
N VAL A 37 -10.38 11.81 16.31
CA VAL A 37 -9.58 11.71 17.53
C VAL A 37 -8.11 11.66 17.19
N GLY A 38 -7.34 12.61 17.71
CA GLY A 38 -5.90 12.66 17.54
C GLY A 38 -5.15 12.72 18.85
N GLY A 39 -3.99 12.13 18.92
CA GLY A 39 -3.13 12.23 20.10
C GLY A 39 -2.75 13.68 20.42
N ILE A 40 -2.60 14.52 19.40
CA ILE A 40 -2.29 15.95 19.52
C ILE A 40 -3.50 16.80 19.17
N ALA A 41 -4.05 16.66 17.95
CA ALA A 41 -5.19 17.45 17.50
C ALA A 41 -6.32 16.56 16.97
N GLY A 42 -7.57 16.91 17.26
CA GLY A 42 -8.72 16.27 16.61
C GLY A 42 -8.68 16.51 15.11
N VAL A 43 -8.52 17.79 14.72
CA VAL A 43 -8.33 18.21 13.33
C VAL A 43 -7.18 19.20 13.22
N ASN A 44 -6.28 18.98 12.27
CA ASN A 44 -5.26 19.94 11.86
C ASN A 44 -5.75 20.64 10.57
N LEU A 45 -6.09 21.91 10.66
CA LEU A 45 -6.76 22.64 9.59
C LEU A 45 -5.81 23.00 8.44
N GLY A 46 -6.34 22.96 7.22
CA GLY A 46 -5.71 23.57 6.05
C GLY A 46 -6.18 25.03 5.85
N SER A 47 -5.42 25.77 5.09
CA SER A 47 -5.84 27.09 4.59
C SER A 47 -5.37 27.26 3.15
N ASP A 48 -6.08 28.07 2.39
CA ASP A 48 -5.67 28.45 1.04
C ASP A 48 -4.49 29.44 1.06
N THR A 49 -4.20 30.04 2.23
CA THR A 49 -3.03 30.91 2.44
C THR A 49 -2.01 30.23 3.35
N ALA A 50 -0.73 30.33 3.01
CA ALA A 50 0.36 29.75 3.80
C ALA A 50 0.40 30.24 5.26
N ALA A 51 -0.13 31.44 5.52
CA ALA A 51 -0.08 32.09 6.84
C ALA A 51 -1.08 31.51 7.87
N SER A 52 -2.07 30.75 7.45
CA SER A 52 -3.12 30.20 8.34
C SER A 52 -3.29 28.69 8.24
N LYS A 53 -2.31 27.99 7.66
CA LYS A 53 -2.31 26.52 7.58
C LYS A 53 -1.83 25.93 8.89
N GLY A 54 -2.63 25.10 9.53
CA GLY A 54 -2.23 24.40 10.73
C GLY A 54 -0.96 23.57 10.50
N LEU A 55 0.02 23.77 11.36
CA LEU A 55 1.29 23.03 11.36
C LEU A 55 1.48 22.33 12.69
N ILE A 56 1.70 21.04 12.65
CA ILE A 56 2.10 20.24 13.80
C ILE A 56 3.53 19.75 13.55
N VAL A 57 4.46 20.10 14.41
CA VAL A 57 5.87 19.68 14.34
C VAL A 57 6.16 18.69 15.46
N CYS A 58 6.36 17.43 15.08
CA CYS A 58 6.72 16.35 15.98
C CYS A 58 8.25 16.19 16.01
N THR A 59 8.91 16.65 17.09
CA THR A 59 10.36 16.56 17.28
C THR A 59 10.72 15.57 18.39
N GLY A 60 11.80 14.85 18.20
CA GLY A 60 12.31 13.92 19.21
C GLY A 60 11.52 12.62 19.35
N ASN A 61 11.84 11.87 20.40
CA ASN A 61 11.16 10.61 20.71
C ASN A 61 9.87 10.86 21.46
N THR A 62 8.75 10.73 20.79
CA THR A 62 7.42 10.88 21.39
C THR A 62 6.91 9.51 21.81
N SER A 63 6.79 9.29 23.11
CA SER A 63 6.02 8.18 23.66
C SER A 63 4.55 8.57 23.58
N ALA A 64 3.77 7.85 22.81
CA ALA A 64 2.46 8.31 22.45
C ALA A 64 1.36 7.85 23.39
N ALA A 65 0.33 8.67 23.45
CA ALA A 65 -0.98 8.34 23.98
C ALA A 65 -1.60 7.12 23.29
N SER A 66 -2.43 6.40 23.99
CA SER A 66 -3.41 5.51 23.37
C SER A 66 -4.52 6.36 22.74
N VAL A 67 -4.78 6.18 21.45
CA VAL A 67 -5.82 6.92 20.73
C VAL A 67 -6.90 5.96 20.27
N GLU A 68 -8.16 6.25 20.59
CA GLU A 68 -9.29 5.39 20.25
C GLU A 68 -10.45 6.22 19.68
N ALA A 69 -10.99 5.81 18.50
CA ALA A 69 -12.12 6.45 17.87
C ALA A 69 -13.11 5.45 17.27
N ASN A 70 -14.36 5.88 17.06
CA ASN A 70 -15.27 5.10 16.22
C ASN A 70 -15.01 5.34 14.73
N GLN A 71 -14.69 6.58 14.32
CA GLN A 71 -14.55 6.91 12.90
C GLN A 71 -13.10 7.05 12.45
N TYR A 72 -12.37 8.08 12.94
CA TYR A 72 -11.02 8.41 12.50
C TYR A 72 -10.10 8.60 13.69
N ALA A 73 -9.13 7.71 13.87
CA ALA A 73 -8.10 7.81 14.89
C ALA A 73 -6.72 8.04 14.27
N GLY A 74 -5.99 9.03 14.78
CA GLY A 74 -4.61 9.28 14.39
C GLY A 74 -3.70 9.52 15.59
N GLY A 75 -2.49 8.98 15.57
CA GLY A 75 -1.54 9.21 16.66
C GLY A 75 -1.19 10.68 16.85
N VAL A 76 -1.30 11.49 15.81
CA VAL A 76 -1.13 12.96 15.83
C VAL A 76 -2.46 13.66 15.60
N ALA A 77 -3.15 13.39 14.50
CA ALA A 77 -4.41 14.04 14.16
C ALA A 77 -5.48 13.04 13.74
N GLY A 78 -6.72 13.24 14.19
CA GLY A 78 -7.87 12.47 13.66
C GLY A 78 -8.06 12.75 12.17
N ALA A 79 -8.04 14.04 11.77
CA ALA A 79 -7.98 14.47 10.38
C ALA A 79 -6.85 15.49 10.17
N ASN A 80 -6.09 15.31 9.09
CA ASN A 80 -5.07 16.27 8.67
C ASN A 80 -5.47 16.92 7.35
N VAL A 81 -5.70 18.23 7.38
CA VAL A 81 -5.90 19.12 6.22
C VAL A 81 -4.72 20.09 6.09
N GLY A 82 -3.92 20.21 7.15
CA GLY A 82 -2.74 21.05 7.27
C GLY A 82 -1.45 20.29 7.03
N ASN A 83 -0.39 20.72 7.68
CA ASN A 83 0.93 20.11 7.61
C ASN A 83 1.28 19.37 8.89
N ILE A 84 1.81 18.16 8.78
CA ILE A 84 2.42 17.42 9.90
C ILE A 84 3.87 17.11 9.51
N SER A 85 4.81 17.69 10.24
CA SER A 85 6.25 17.47 10.06
C SER A 85 6.76 16.51 11.14
N LEU A 86 7.40 15.44 10.70
CA LEU A 86 8.00 14.41 11.56
C LEU A 86 9.52 14.54 11.51
N SER A 87 10.18 14.80 12.63
CA SER A 87 11.65 14.85 12.72
C SER A 87 12.21 13.98 13.84
N GLY A 88 11.43 13.00 14.29
CA GLY A 88 11.81 12.07 15.33
C GLY A 88 10.97 10.81 15.30
N ARG A 89 10.99 10.04 16.37
CA ARG A 89 10.24 8.81 16.50
C ARG A 89 8.89 9.04 17.19
N LEU A 90 7.81 8.81 16.47
CA LEU A 90 6.46 8.76 17.02
C LEU A 90 6.12 7.30 17.37
N GLN A 91 5.69 7.04 18.60
CA GLN A 91 5.16 5.73 19.02
C GLN A 91 3.74 5.89 19.51
N SER A 92 2.78 5.23 18.89
CA SER A 92 1.37 5.31 19.29
C SER A 92 0.68 3.94 19.24
N SER A 93 -0.30 3.77 20.12
CA SER A 93 -1.29 2.71 20.01
C SER A 93 -2.59 3.34 19.51
N VAL A 94 -2.95 3.08 18.26
CA VAL A 94 -4.09 3.71 17.62
C VAL A 94 -5.13 2.65 17.25
N THR A 95 -6.36 2.85 17.69
CA THR A 95 -7.47 1.93 17.42
C THR A 95 -8.69 2.67 16.89
N ALA A 96 -9.30 2.17 15.83
CA ALA A 96 -10.58 2.69 15.33
C ALA A 96 -11.51 1.59 14.82
N THR A 97 -12.81 1.80 14.91
CA THR A 97 -13.77 1.01 14.15
C THR A 97 -13.75 1.42 12.66
N GLY A 98 -13.59 2.68 12.39
CA GLY A 98 -13.42 3.21 11.03
C GLY A 98 -11.98 3.11 10.54
N ASN A 99 -11.29 4.24 10.51
CA ASN A 99 -9.96 4.39 9.92
C ASN A 99 -8.93 4.77 10.99
N ALA A 100 -7.84 4.04 11.05
CA ALA A 100 -6.74 4.30 11.96
C ALA A 100 -5.43 4.55 11.20
N GLY A 101 -4.70 5.57 11.62
CA GLY A 101 -3.35 5.85 11.14
C GLY A 101 -2.39 6.18 12.27
N GLY A 102 -1.15 5.71 12.20
CA GLY A 102 -0.15 6.03 13.21
C GLY A 102 0.11 7.52 13.36
N VAL A 103 -0.15 8.31 12.32
CA VAL A 103 -0.07 9.78 12.30
C VAL A 103 -1.47 10.39 12.14
N ALA A 104 -2.20 10.03 11.10
CA ALA A 104 -3.52 10.61 10.83
C ALA A 104 -4.57 9.54 10.53
N GLY A 105 -5.79 9.66 11.08
CA GLY A 105 -6.91 8.82 10.70
C GLY A 105 -7.25 9.00 9.22
N ILE A 106 -7.26 10.26 8.77
CA ILE A 106 -7.37 10.64 7.35
C ILE A 106 -6.44 11.82 7.05
N ASN A 107 -5.69 11.71 5.95
CA ASN A 107 -4.94 12.81 5.33
C ASN A 107 -5.72 13.27 4.09
N THR A 108 -6.22 14.49 4.11
CA THR A 108 -7.17 15.00 3.10
C THR A 108 -6.46 15.81 2.02
N ASP A 109 -7.19 16.21 1.00
CA ASP A 109 -6.71 16.79 -0.27
C ASP A 109 -5.71 17.97 -0.17
N LYS A 110 -5.65 18.64 0.98
CA LYS A 110 -4.68 19.72 1.23
C LYS A 110 -3.64 19.36 2.30
N GLY A 111 -3.75 18.19 2.90
CA GLY A 111 -2.86 17.73 3.96
C GLY A 111 -1.49 17.30 3.44
N SER A 112 -0.44 17.52 4.22
CA SER A 112 0.87 16.96 3.96
C SER A 112 1.43 16.33 5.24
N ILE A 113 1.93 15.10 5.14
CA ILE A 113 2.65 14.40 6.21
C ILE A 113 4.04 14.13 5.67
N TYR A 114 5.06 14.69 6.29
CA TYR A 114 6.41 14.61 5.76
C TYR A 114 7.49 14.63 6.83
N SER A 115 8.66 14.13 6.45
CA SER A 115 9.90 14.41 7.17
C SER A 115 10.72 15.45 6.40
N ALA A 116 11.38 16.34 7.13
CA ALA A 116 12.27 17.32 6.51
C ALA A 116 13.43 16.63 5.78
N GLU A 117 14.05 17.33 4.85
CA GLU A 117 15.26 16.84 4.17
C GLU A 117 16.34 16.49 5.19
N ASN A 118 17.04 15.40 4.94
CA ASN A 118 18.09 14.84 5.81
C ASN A 118 17.60 14.39 7.21
N THR A 119 16.28 14.29 7.44
CA THR A 119 15.72 13.68 8.63
C THR A 119 14.76 12.55 8.21
N THR A 120 14.71 11.49 8.99
CA THR A 120 13.73 10.43 8.81
C THR A 120 12.79 10.42 9.98
N GLY A 121 11.56 10.84 9.76
CA GLY A 121 10.50 10.67 10.74
C GLY A 121 10.07 9.22 10.78
N THR A 122 10.13 8.62 11.95
CA THR A 122 9.77 7.22 12.12
C THR A 122 8.46 7.08 12.89
N VAL A 123 7.62 6.15 12.44
CA VAL A 123 6.35 5.83 13.08
C VAL A 123 6.43 4.39 13.60
N GLY A 124 6.19 4.20 14.89
CA GLY A 124 6.20 2.90 15.55
C GLY A 124 4.93 2.68 16.38
N GLY A 125 4.88 1.55 17.08
CA GLY A 125 3.74 1.16 17.90
C GLY A 125 2.78 0.23 17.19
N SER A 126 1.47 0.40 17.37
CA SER A 126 0.44 -0.45 16.79
C SER A 126 -0.72 0.35 16.24
N VAL A 127 -1.21 -0.04 15.07
CA VAL A 127 -2.38 0.56 14.43
C VAL A 127 -3.39 -0.54 14.13
N THR A 128 -4.59 -0.40 14.68
CA THR A 128 -5.67 -1.38 14.48
C THR A 128 -6.93 -0.66 14.01
N ALA A 129 -7.54 -1.14 12.93
CA ALA A 129 -8.83 -0.65 12.46
C ALA A 129 -9.76 -1.79 12.05
N ALA A 130 -11.07 -1.56 12.05
CA ALA A 130 -11.94 -2.49 11.35
C ALA A 130 -11.85 -2.27 9.84
N ASN A 131 -11.92 -1.02 9.37
CA ASN A 131 -11.93 -0.74 7.93
C ASN A 131 -10.54 -0.50 7.35
N TYR A 132 -9.93 0.66 7.60
CA TYR A 132 -8.68 1.06 6.96
C TYR A 132 -7.59 1.33 7.99
N ALA A 133 -6.61 0.47 8.06
CA ALA A 133 -5.45 0.62 8.93
C ALA A 133 -4.21 0.97 8.09
N GLY A 134 -3.57 2.09 8.41
CA GLY A 134 -2.32 2.49 7.78
C GLY A 134 -1.27 2.88 8.82
N GLY A 135 -0.03 2.47 8.62
CA GLY A 135 1.04 2.81 9.56
C GLY A 135 1.22 4.32 9.74
N VAL A 136 0.91 5.11 8.72
CA VAL A 136 0.93 6.58 8.74
C VAL A 136 -0.48 7.14 8.64
N ALA A 137 -1.26 6.76 7.65
CA ALA A 137 -2.63 7.25 7.47
C ALA A 137 -3.63 6.10 7.24
N GLY A 138 -4.79 6.14 7.89
CA GLY A 138 -5.88 5.21 7.57
C GLY A 138 -6.35 5.37 6.13
N THR A 139 -6.61 6.61 5.72
CA THR A 139 -6.87 7.01 4.32
C THR A 139 -5.96 8.16 3.94
N ASN A 140 -5.29 8.05 2.79
CA ASN A 140 -4.51 9.12 2.20
C ASN A 140 -5.17 9.64 0.92
N ARG A 141 -5.37 10.96 0.82
CA ARG A 141 -5.85 11.69 -0.36
C ARG A 141 -4.95 12.88 -0.71
N ALA A 142 -3.77 12.92 -0.14
CA ALA A 142 -2.84 14.03 -0.27
C ALA A 142 -1.41 13.49 -0.21
N GLU A 143 -0.46 14.29 0.18
CA GLU A 143 0.96 13.90 0.18
C GLU A 143 1.38 13.23 1.48
N ILE A 144 2.08 12.08 1.37
CA ILE A 144 2.89 11.46 2.42
C ILE A 144 4.29 11.24 1.84
N THR A 145 5.30 11.88 2.41
CA THR A 145 6.66 11.78 1.86
C THR A 145 7.74 11.64 2.93
N ARG A 146 8.76 10.82 2.66
CA ARG A 146 9.95 10.59 3.52
C ARG A 146 9.62 10.11 4.92
N VAL A 147 8.62 9.22 5.06
CA VAL A 147 8.25 8.64 6.35
C VAL A 147 8.61 7.15 6.37
N GLU A 148 9.23 6.73 7.47
CA GLU A 148 9.54 5.33 7.71
C GLU A 148 8.60 4.74 8.76
N ASN A 149 7.90 3.67 8.41
CA ASN A 149 7.00 2.96 9.32
C ASN A 149 7.65 1.70 9.90
N HIS A 150 7.55 1.58 11.21
CA HIS A 150 7.93 0.42 12.01
C HIS A 150 6.75 -0.14 12.84
N ALA A 151 5.58 0.45 12.71
CA ALA A 151 4.40 0.00 13.43
C ALA A 151 3.85 -1.32 12.87
N SER A 152 3.29 -2.14 13.73
CA SER A 152 2.44 -3.24 13.30
C SER A 152 1.06 -2.72 12.96
N VAL A 153 0.56 -3.09 11.78
CA VAL A 153 -0.70 -2.59 11.21
C VAL A 153 -1.68 -3.73 11.04
N ARG A 154 -2.90 -3.57 11.55
CA ARG A 154 -3.94 -4.59 11.45
C ARG A 154 -5.29 -4.02 11.02
N ALA A 155 -5.88 -4.58 9.96
CA ALA A 155 -7.28 -4.35 9.59
C ALA A 155 -8.09 -5.64 9.75
N SER A 156 -9.33 -5.54 10.25
CA SER A 156 -10.16 -6.74 10.46
C SER A 156 -11.12 -7.03 9.31
N THR A 157 -11.59 -6.02 8.58
CA THR A 157 -12.62 -6.19 7.55
C THR A 157 -12.24 -5.72 6.15
N LYS A 158 -11.36 -4.69 6.03
CA LYS A 158 -11.03 -4.13 4.71
C LYS A 158 -9.52 -4.10 4.46
N TYR A 159 -8.87 -2.94 4.60
CA TYR A 159 -7.55 -2.72 4.02
C TYR A 159 -6.49 -2.40 5.08
N ALA A 160 -5.40 -3.15 5.05
CA ALA A 160 -4.20 -2.88 5.83
C ALA A 160 -3.04 -2.46 4.92
N GLY A 161 -2.38 -1.35 5.22
CA GLY A 161 -1.20 -0.90 4.49
C GLY A 161 -0.11 -0.38 5.42
N GLY A 162 1.14 -0.68 5.10
CA GLY A 162 2.26 -0.24 5.92
C GLY A 162 2.38 1.28 6.05
N ILE A 163 1.96 2.03 5.04
CA ILE A 163 1.89 3.50 5.07
C ILE A 163 0.43 3.96 5.10
N ALA A 164 -0.39 3.51 4.17
CA ALA A 164 -1.80 3.89 4.12
C ALA A 164 -2.72 2.66 4.02
N GLY A 165 -3.83 2.64 4.75
CA GLY A 165 -4.87 1.63 4.53
C GLY A 165 -5.38 1.70 3.10
N VAL A 166 -5.72 2.92 2.65
CA VAL A 166 -6.06 3.25 1.25
C VAL A 166 -5.29 4.49 0.83
N ASN A 167 -4.60 4.42 -0.31
CA ASN A 167 -4.11 5.59 -1.02
C ASN A 167 -5.14 5.96 -2.09
N ALA A 168 -6.07 6.86 -1.78
CA ALA A 168 -7.20 7.19 -2.63
C ALA A 168 -6.80 8.17 -3.75
N ALA A 169 -7.73 8.50 -4.65
CA ALA A 169 -7.50 9.50 -5.70
C ALA A 169 -6.96 10.82 -5.14
N GLY A 170 -5.95 11.41 -5.76
CA GLY A 170 -5.20 12.56 -5.29
C GLY A 170 -4.12 12.24 -4.25
N GLY A 171 -4.08 11.02 -3.73
CA GLY A 171 -3.07 10.59 -2.77
C GLY A 171 -1.74 10.27 -3.42
N THR A 172 -0.66 10.85 -2.90
CA THR A 172 0.72 10.54 -3.28
C THR A 172 1.47 9.99 -2.08
N ILE A 173 2.11 8.85 -2.26
CA ILE A 173 3.05 8.26 -1.29
C ILE A 173 4.40 8.17 -1.97
N SER A 174 5.38 8.96 -1.49
CA SER A 174 6.71 9.01 -2.10
C SER A 174 7.83 8.92 -1.08
N HIS A 175 8.92 8.22 -1.44
CA HIS A 175 10.12 8.07 -0.59
C HIS A 175 9.80 7.50 0.81
N CYS A 176 8.76 6.70 0.93
CA CYS A 176 8.33 6.10 2.18
C CYS A 176 8.79 4.64 2.29
N SER A 177 8.95 4.16 3.51
CA SER A 177 9.27 2.75 3.73
C SER A 177 8.44 2.11 4.84
N HIS A 178 8.05 0.86 4.63
CA HIS A 178 7.64 -0.04 5.70
C HIS A 178 8.83 -0.94 6.05
N ALA A 179 9.59 -0.52 7.04
CA ALA A 179 10.90 -1.08 7.34
C ALA A 179 10.85 -2.28 8.29
N SER A 180 9.87 -2.33 9.17
CA SER A 180 9.64 -3.44 10.11
C SER A 180 8.22 -3.40 10.68
N GLY A 181 7.88 -4.37 11.52
CA GLY A 181 6.50 -4.61 11.95
C GLY A 181 5.83 -5.62 11.02
N THR A 182 4.53 -5.70 11.08
CA THR A 182 3.74 -6.60 10.20
C THR A 182 2.54 -5.84 9.65
N VAL A 183 2.17 -6.13 8.40
CA VAL A 183 0.88 -5.70 7.84
C VAL A 183 -0.04 -6.91 7.80
N TYR A 184 -1.17 -6.81 8.45
CA TYR A 184 -2.11 -7.92 8.58
C TYR A 184 -3.55 -7.51 8.31
N ALA A 185 -4.18 -8.12 7.32
CA ALA A 185 -5.61 -8.05 7.10
C ALA A 185 -6.28 -9.38 7.48
N THR A 186 -7.36 -9.35 8.27
CA THR A 186 -8.08 -10.56 8.66
C THR A 186 -9.02 -11.03 7.55
N ASN A 187 -9.93 -10.17 7.11
CA ASN A 187 -10.92 -10.46 6.07
C ASN A 187 -10.91 -9.36 5.01
N GLY A 188 -9.75 -9.16 4.35
CA GLY A 188 -9.60 -8.08 3.39
C GLY A 188 -8.24 -8.09 2.74
N GLU A 189 -7.77 -6.93 2.32
CA GLU A 189 -6.59 -6.79 1.49
C GLU A 189 -5.41 -6.21 2.28
N ALA A 190 -4.22 -6.73 2.03
CA ALA A 190 -3.00 -6.28 2.68
C ALA A 190 -1.93 -5.87 1.65
N GLY A 191 -1.34 -4.70 1.83
CA GLY A 191 -0.21 -4.22 1.03
C GLY A 191 0.87 -3.60 1.90
N GLY A 192 2.13 -3.84 1.57
CA GLY A 192 3.25 -3.34 2.38
C GLY A 192 3.36 -1.81 2.42
N ILE A 193 2.82 -1.11 1.43
CA ILE A 193 2.70 0.36 1.41
C ILE A 193 1.24 0.77 1.56
N ALA A 194 0.37 0.30 0.69
CA ALA A 194 -1.06 0.60 0.76
C ALA A 194 -1.86 -0.70 0.61
N GLY A 195 -2.90 -0.89 1.42
CA GLY A 195 -3.84 -1.99 1.20
C GLY A 195 -4.36 -1.93 -0.23
N ASN A 196 -4.91 -0.76 -0.63
CA ASN A 196 -5.25 -0.44 -2.02
C ASN A 196 -4.63 0.88 -2.46
N ASN A 197 -4.14 0.91 -3.71
CA ASN A 197 -3.75 2.13 -4.39
C ASN A 197 -4.88 2.55 -5.35
N GLY A 198 -5.72 3.47 -4.93
CA GLY A 198 -6.97 3.84 -5.56
C GLY A 198 -8.18 3.14 -4.93
N ILE A 199 -9.36 3.42 -5.47
CA ILE A 199 -10.65 2.85 -5.04
C ILE A 199 -11.41 2.36 -6.28
N ALA A 200 -11.92 1.14 -6.25
CA ALA A 200 -12.70 0.56 -7.34
C ALA A 200 -13.85 1.47 -7.80
N GLY A 201 -14.03 1.61 -9.09
CA GLY A 201 -15.11 2.42 -9.70
C GLY A 201 -14.92 3.93 -9.57
N LYS A 202 -13.72 4.41 -9.17
CA LYS A 202 -13.36 5.83 -9.10
C LYS A 202 -12.30 6.17 -10.14
N ASN A 203 -12.18 7.46 -10.47
CA ASN A 203 -11.02 7.93 -11.25
C ASN A 203 -9.81 7.98 -10.31
N ASN A 204 -8.85 7.07 -10.50
CA ASN A 204 -7.69 6.91 -9.64
C ASN A 204 -6.38 7.28 -10.33
N LYS A 205 -6.43 7.98 -11.47
CA LYS A 205 -5.24 8.34 -12.25
C LYS A 205 -4.19 9.11 -11.44
N ASP A 206 -4.61 9.77 -10.36
CA ASP A 206 -3.78 10.59 -9.49
C ASP A 206 -3.41 9.87 -8.17
N ALA A 207 -3.80 8.61 -7.98
CA ALA A 207 -3.32 7.80 -6.86
C ALA A 207 -1.94 7.25 -7.21
N LEU A 208 -0.89 7.80 -6.59
CA LEU A 208 0.50 7.53 -6.93
C LEU A 208 1.27 6.91 -5.75
N ILE A 209 2.01 5.85 -6.02
CA ILE A 209 3.04 5.30 -5.11
C ILE A 209 4.36 5.26 -5.87
N GLU A 210 5.38 5.96 -5.38
CA GLU A 210 6.70 5.98 -5.99
C GLU A 210 7.82 5.96 -4.96
N ASN A 211 9.00 5.44 -5.31
CA ASN A 211 10.17 5.34 -4.42
C ASN A 211 9.83 4.74 -3.04
N ALA A 212 8.89 3.81 -3.00
CA ALA A 212 8.46 3.18 -1.77
C ALA A 212 9.17 1.84 -1.55
N GLN A 213 9.54 1.55 -0.30
CA GLN A 213 10.25 0.31 0.04
C GLN A 213 9.49 -0.52 1.07
N VAL A 214 9.45 -1.83 0.84
CA VAL A 214 8.84 -2.79 1.77
C VAL A 214 9.89 -3.81 2.18
N LYS A 215 10.09 -3.96 3.49
CA LYS A 215 11.00 -4.94 4.10
C LYS A 215 10.33 -5.79 5.17
N ALA A 216 9.06 -5.61 5.39
CA ALA A 216 8.28 -6.27 6.42
C ALA A 216 7.23 -7.22 5.82
N ASP A 217 6.85 -8.23 6.58
CA ASP A 217 5.90 -9.24 6.13
C ASP A 217 4.49 -8.68 5.95
N VAL A 218 3.82 -9.17 4.90
CA VAL A 218 2.47 -8.76 4.51
C VAL A 218 1.55 -9.97 4.49
N THR A 219 0.48 -9.94 5.25
CA THR A 219 -0.44 -11.07 5.37
C THR A 219 -1.90 -10.63 5.20
N ALA A 220 -2.60 -11.30 4.30
CA ALA A 220 -4.07 -11.29 4.23
C ALA A 220 -4.57 -12.71 4.56
N ALA A 221 -5.13 -12.89 5.76
CA ALA A 221 -5.51 -14.21 6.24
C ALA A 221 -6.69 -14.82 5.46
N ASN A 222 -7.66 -13.99 5.08
CA ASN A 222 -8.80 -14.36 4.24
C ASN A 222 -8.96 -13.30 3.14
N GLY A 223 -7.95 -13.15 2.26
CA GLY A 223 -8.01 -12.13 1.22
C GLY A 223 -6.75 -12.00 0.38
N THR A 224 -6.61 -10.86 -0.24
CA THR A 224 -5.57 -10.57 -1.23
C THR A 224 -4.37 -9.87 -0.59
N ALA A 225 -3.16 -10.35 -0.88
CA ALA A 225 -1.93 -9.72 -0.44
C ALA A 225 -1.01 -9.40 -1.61
N GLY A 226 -0.40 -8.21 -1.55
CA GLY A 226 0.66 -7.81 -2.48
C GLY A 226 1.78 -7.06 -1.74
N GLY A 227 2.99 -7.14 -2.27
CA GLY A 227 4.14 -6.56 -1.57
C GLY A 227 4.03 -5.05 -1.40
N VAL A 228 3.70 -4.30 -2.44
CA VAL A 228 3.43 -2.85 -2.35
C VAL A 228 1.95 -2.61 -2.09
N THR A 229 1.07 -3.22 -2.87
CA THR A 229 -0.39 -3.11 -2.69
C THR A 229 -1.09 -4.42 -3.06
N ALA A 230 -2.20 -4.72 -2.41
CA ALA A 230 -3.02 -5.85 -2.84
C ALA A 230 -3.64 -5.57 -4.22
N THR A 231 -4.36 -4.47 -4.35
CA THR A 231 -4.96 -4.06 -5.62
C THR A 231 -4.48 -2.66 -6.02
N ASN A 232 -3.99 -2.56 -7.26
CA ASN A 232 -3.63 -1.29 -7.87
C ASN A 232 -4.74 -0.83 -8.81
N PHE A 233 -5.31 0.32 -8.53
CA PHE A 233 -6.23 1.07 -9.40
C PHE A 233 -5.61 2.37 -9.92
N GLY A 234 -4.42 2.75 -9.43
CA GLY A 234 -3.70 3.97 -9.74
C GLY A 234 -2.37 3.70 -10.44
N ILE A 235 -1.35 4.43 -10.04
CA ILE A 235 -0.01 4.33 -10.61
C ILE A 235 0.98 3.88 -9.54
N ILE A 236 1.82 2.91 -9.87
CA ILE A 236 2.99 2.52 -9.08
C ILE A 236 4.23 2.74 -9.93
N GLY A 237 5.15 3.54 -9.44
CA GLY A 237 6.43 3.84 -10.08
C GLY A 237 6.51 5.20 -10.76
N GLN A 238 7.74 5.67 -10.95
CA GLN A 238 8.07 6.98 -11.52
C GLN A 238 7.86 7.02 -13.03
N GLU A 239 7.79 8.23 -13.58
CA GLU A 239 7.70 8.44 -15.04
C GLU A 239 8.97 8.01 -15.76
N THR A 240 10.11 8.24 -15.16
CA THR A 240 11.43 7.94 -15.76
C THR A 240 12.36 7.28 -14.76
N GLY A 241 13.24 6.41 -15.26
CA GLY A 241 14.30 5.77 -14.50
C GLY A 241 13.85 4.51 -13.74
N LEU A 242 14.73 3.51 -13.73
CA LEU A 242 14.58 2.27 -12.95
C LEU A 242 15.23 2.35 -11.58
N GLU A 243 16.14 3.29 -11.40
CA GLU A 243 16.88 3.46 -10.17
C GLU A 243 16.03 4.17 -9.10
N ASN A 244 16.11 3.70 -7.86
CA ASN A 244 15.41 4.27 -6.71
C ASN A 244 13.87 4.25 -6.79
N ASN A 245 13.31 3.34 -7.54
CA ASN A 245 11.85 3.18 -7.63
C ASN A 245 11.30 2.22 -6.56
N SER A 246 9.98 2.06 -6.53
CA SER A 246 9.30 1.20 -5.55
C SER A 246 9.85 -0.23 -5.56
N SER A 247 10.15 -0.78 -4.40
CA SER A 247 10.81 -2.07 -4.26
C SER A 247 10.29 -2.87 -3.05
N VAL A 248 10.45 -4.18 -3.13
CA VAL A 248 10.10 -5.14 -2.08
C VAL A 248 11.30 -6.04 -1.85
N SER A 249 11.69 -6.29 -0.61
CA SER A 249 12.84 -7.15 -0.31
C SER A 249 12.73 -7.83 1.05
N GLY A 250 13.21 -9.07 1.11
CA GLY A 250 13.37 -9.83 2.36
C GLY A 250 12.08 -10.20 3.09
N CYS A 251 10.91 -9.97 2.49
CA CYS A 251 9.62 -10.19 3.15
C CYS A 251 8.91 -11.46 2.69
N LEU A 252 7.99 -11.92 3.53
CA LEU A 252 7.03 -12.96 3.21
C LEU A 252 5.67 -12.32 2.90
N ILE A 253 5.13 -12.60 1.72
CA ILE A 253 3.80 -12.18 1.31
C ILE A 253 2.87 -13.39 1.40
N THR A 254 1.84 -13.29 2.23
CA THR A 254 0.87 -14.36 2.48
C THR A 254 -0.53 -13.90 2.12
N GLY A 255 -1.20 -14.61 1.22
CA GLY A 255 -2.58 -14.33 0.82
C GLY A 255 -3.34 -15.62 0.53
N THR A 256 -4.67 -15.57 0.56
CA THR A 256 -5.55 -16.72 0.29
C THR A 256 -6.38 -16.56 -0.98
N SER A 257 -6.29 -15.42 -1.65
CA SER A 257 -6.97 -15.17 -2.92
C SER A 257 -6.30 -15.87 -4.11
N GLU A 258 -6.92 -15.77 -5.27
CA GLU A 258 -6.45 -16.43 -6.50
C GLU A 258 -5.13 -15.87 -7.05
N SER A 259 -4.71 -14.67 -6.62
CA SER A 259 -3.51 -14.01 -7.14
C SER A 259 -2.63 -13.42 -6.05
N ILE A 260 -1.32 -13.39 -6.31
CA ILE A 260 -0.30 -12.78 -5.48
C ILE A 260 0.82 -12.22 -6.34
N GLY A 261 1.36 -11.07 -5.97
CA GLY A 261 2.49 -10.44 -6.67
C GLY A 261 3.40 -9.68 -5.73
N ALA A 262 4.69 -9.57 -6.06
CA ALA A 262 5.61 -8.83 -5.21
C ALA A 262 5.34 -7.31 -5.23
N ILE A 263 4.79 -6.77 -6.30
CA ILE A 263 4.36 -5.37 -6.34
C ILE A 263 2.85 -5.29 -6.10
N ALA A 264 2.03 -5.91 -6.92
CA ALA A 264 0.57 -5.94 -6.75
C ALA A 264 0.04 -7.36 -6.95
N ALA A 265 -0.93 -7.79 -6.15
CA ALA A 265 -1.61 -9.02 -6.46
C ALA A 265 -2.51 -8.86 -7.71
N TYR A 266 -3.16 -7.72 -7.82
CA TYR A 266 -4.01 -7.37 -8.96
C TYR A 266 -3.72 -5.96 -9.46
N ASN A 267 -3.36 -5.84 -10.74
CA ASN A 267 -3.24 -4.57 -11.45
C ASN A 267 -4.48 -4.37 -12.32
N SER A 268 -5.39 -3.53 -11.87
CA SER A 268 -6.72 -3.35 -12.44
C SER A 268 -6.69 -2.66 -13.80
N ALA A 269 -7.77 -2.77 -14.55
CA ALA A 269 -7.96 -2.06 -15.81
C ALA A 269 -7.75 -0.54 -15.64
N GLY A 270 -6.92 0.05 -16.50
CA GLY A 270 -6.53 1.46 -16.46
C GLY A 270 -5.44 1.82 -15.42
N ALA A 271 -5.05 0.88 -14.57
CA ALA A 271 -3.93 1.07 -13.63
C ALA A 271 -2.58 0.83 -14.31
N VAL A 272 -1.52 1.38 -13.73
CA VAL A 272 -0.16 1.33 -14.29
C VAL A 272 0.85 0.90 -13.24
N ILE A 273 1.69 -0.07 -13.59
CA ILE A 273 2.96 -0.38 -12.90
C ILE A 273 4.07 -0.03 -13.91
N ARG A 274 4.91 0.94 -13.58
CA ARG A 274 5.93 1.43 -14.51
C ARG A 274 7.29 1.65 -13.87
N ASN A 275 8.33 1.33 -14.61
CA ASN A 275 9.72 1.57 -14.22
C ASN A 275 10.08 1.01 -12.83
N VAL A 276 9.47 -0.12 -12.45
CA VAL A 276 9.72 -0.80 -11.17
C VAL A 276 10.80 -1.85 -11.36
N LYS A 277 11.75 -1.90 -10.43
CA LYS A 277 12.82 -2.87 -10.40
C LYS A 277 12.70 -3.76 -9.17
N LEU A 278 12.51 -5.06 -9.36
CA LEU A 278 12.77 -6.06 -8.34
C LEU A 278 14.23 -6.45 -8.42
N ALA A 279 15.01 -5.96 -7.47
CA ALA A 279 16.47 -6.10 -7.47
C ALA A 279 16.92 -7.55 -7.26
N ALA A 280 18.12 -7.85 -7.72
CA ALA A 280 18.77 -9.12 -7.43
C ALA A 280 18.83 -9.37 -5.93
N ASN A 281 18.57 -10.62 -5.52
CA ASN A 281 18.57 -11.04 -4.11
C ASN A 281 17.52 -10.32 -3.23
N ALA A 282 16.48 -9.72 -3.80
CA ALA A 282 15.35 -9.21 -3.03
C ALA A 282 14.68 -10.31 -2.20
N SER A 283 14.77 -11.57 -2.65
CA SER A 283 14.34 -12.75 -1.90
C SER A 283 12.88 -12.66 -1.40
N VAL A 284 12.00 -12.14 -2.23
CA VAL A 284 10.56 -12.08 -1.92
C VAL A 284 9.99 -13.50 -1.91
N ARG A 285 9.37 -13.86 -0.82
CA ARG A 285 8.77 -15.19 -0.62
C ARG A 285 7.25 -15.09 -0.66
N PHE A 286 6.61 -16.11 -1.21
CA PHE A 286 5.15 -16.22 -1.22
C PHE A 286 4.69 -17.42 -0.40
N SER A 287 3.62 -17.22 0.38
CA SER A 287 2.89 -18.31 1.02
C SER A 287 1.41 -18.16 0.69
N THR A 288 0.90 -19.06 -0.14
CA THR A 288 -0.45 -18.90 -0.67
C THR A 288 -0.97 -20.20 -1.26
N PRO A 289 -2.28 -20.49 -1.17
CA PRO A 289 -2.94 -21.41 -2.06
C PRO A 289 -3.25 -20.80 -3.43
N ALA A 290 -2.76 -19.56 -3.71
CA ALA A 290 -3.05 -18.84 -4.94
C ALA A 290 -2.66 -19.63 -6.19
N VAL A 291 -3.47 -19.50 -7.20
CA VAL A 291 -3.28 -20.17 -8.48
C VAL A 291 -2.49 -19.33 -9.48
N THR A 292 -2.29 -18.03 -9.19
CA THR A 292 -1.62 -17.10 -10.11
C THR A 292 -0.59 -16.25 -9.37
N ILE A 293 0.67 -16.38 -9.77
CA ILE A 293 1.82 -15.74 -9.10
C ILE A 293 2.62 -14.95 -10.12
N GLY A 294 2.95 -13.70 -9.80
CA GLY A 294 3.81 -12.86 -10.63
C GLY A 294 4.85 -12.08 -9.84
N GLY A 295 6.00 -11.84 -10.44
CA GLY A 295 7.03 -11.00 -9.83
C GLY A 295 6.57 -9.56 -9.64
N LEU A 296 5.90 -8.99 -10.62
CA LEU A 296 5.34 -7.63 -10.54
C LEU A 296 3.86 -7.69 -10.20
N ALA A 297 3.06 -8.40 -10.99
CA ALA A 297 1.64 -8.56 -10.74
C ALA A 297 1.19 -10.02 -10.82
N GLY A 298 0.35 -10.47 -9.88
CA GLY A 298 -0.30 -11.76 -9.99
C GLY A 298 -1.22 -11.80 -11.21
N MET A 299 -2.21 -10.93 -11.25
CA MET A 299 -3.11 -10.73 -12.39
C MET A 299 -2.99 -9.29 -12.91
N ASN A 300 -2.99 -9.12 -14.24
CA ASN A 300 -2.84 -7.83 -14.90
C ASN A 300 -3.93 -7.60 -15.94
N GLU A 301 -4.80 -6.62 -15.70
CA GLU A 301 -5.74 -6.03 -16.65
C GLU A 301 -5.31 -4.64 -17.12
N GLY A 302 -4.35 -4.04 -16.43
CA GLY A 302 -3.80 -2.71 -16.69
C GLY A 302 -2.52 -2.76 -17.52
N VAL A 303 -1.62 -1.84 -17.25
CA VAL A 303 -0.34 -1.70 -17.94
C VAL A 303 0.82 -1.99 -16.98
N VAL A 304 1.73 -2.85 -17.41
CA VAL A 304 3.05 -3.06 -16.79
C VAL A 304 4.09 -2.69 -17.84
N THR A 305 4.94 -1.70 -17.59
CA THR A 305 5.87 -1.20 -18.61
C THR A 305 7.20 -0.72 -18.02
N GLY A 306 8.28 -0.89 -18.80
CA GLY A 306 9.62 -0.42 -18.43
C GLY A 306 10.18 -1.06 -17.15
N CYS A 307 9.69 -2.22 -16.77
CA CYS A 307 10.04 -2.87 -15.51
C CYS A 307 11.18 -3.89 -15.67
N ARG A 308 11.80 -4.24 -14.55
CA ARG A 308 12.86 -5.24 -14.51
C ARG A 308 12.74 -6.17 -13.31
N VAL A 309 12.83 -7.47 -13.54
CA VAL A 309 12.90 -8.49 -12.50
C VAL A 309 14.24 -9.19 -12.59
N GLU A 310 15.09 -9.00 -11.58
CA GLU A 310 16.45 -9.55 -11.57
C GLU A 310 16.51 -10.96 -10.96
N ASN A 311 17.59 -11.68 -11.24
CA ASN A 311 17.79 -13.02 -10.72
C ASN A 311 17.90 -13.02 -9.18
N GLY A 312 17.22 -13.98 -8.52
CA GLY A 312 17.13 -14.02 -7.06
C GLY A 312 16.16 -13.01 -6.44
N ALA A 313 15.42 -12.25 -7.25
CA ALA A 313 14.37 -11.34 -6.76
C ALA A 313 13.23 -12.11 -6.08
N LEU A 314 12.89 -13.28 -6.59
CA LEU A 314 11.84 -14.14 -6.05
C LEU A 314 12.46 -15.42 -5.46
N ALA A 315 12.12 -15.74 -4.23
CA ALA A 315 12.42 -17.02 -3.60
C ALA A 315 11.17 -17.91 -3.68
N LEU A 316 11.15 -18.78 -4.67
CA LEU A 316 10.05 -19.73 -4.92
C LEU A 316 10.22 -20.92 -3.98
N ASN A 317 9.70 -20.83 -2.78
CA ASN A 317 9.88 -21.82 -1.73
C ASN A 317 8.85 -22.95 -1.74
N ASP A 318 9.18 -24.05 -1.04
CA ASP A 318 8.36 -25.25 -0.80
C ASP A 318 7.01 -25.01 -0.11
N GLY A 319 6.73 -23.78 0.34
CA GLY A 319 5.48 -23.38 0.98
C GLY A 319 4.29 -23.19 0.02
N LEU A 320 4.52 -23.20 -1.28
CA LEU A 320 3.46 -23.23 -2.28
C LEU A 320 2.83 -24.63 -2.24
N ARG A 321 1.77 -24.79 -1.49
CA ARG A 321 1.03 -26.06 -1.46
C ARG A 321 0.31 -26.22 -2.79
N ALA A 322 0.78 -27.17 -3.59
CA ALA A 322 -0.01 -27.72 -4.67
C ALA A 322 -1.27 -28.37 -4.06
N GLY A 323 -2.36 -27.60 -4.04
CA GLY A 323 -3.69 -28.19 -4.01
C GLY A 323 -3.95 -28.82 -5.39
N THR A 324 -5.14 -29.32 -5.60
CA THR A 324 -5.60 -29.84 -6.89
C THR A 324 -5.72 -28.78 -7.98
N ASN A 325 -5.25 -27.54 -7.75
CA ASN A 325 -5.43 -26.38 -8.63
C ASN A 325 -4.21 -26.14 -9.52
N THR A 326 -4.49 -25.73 -10.72
CA THR A 326 -3.52 -25.27 -11.73
C THR A 326 -2.75 -24.05 -11.22
N ILE A 327 -1.45 -24.16 -10.99
CA ILE A 327 -0.61 -23.03 -10.59
C ILE A 327 -0.02 -22.37 -11.83
N THR A 328 -0.21 -21.07 -11.96
CA THR A 328 0.35 -20.23 -13.03
C THR A 328 1.40 -19.30 -12.46
N LEU A 329 2.63 -19.39 -12.95
CA LEU A 329 3.75 -18.56 -12.53
C LEU A 329 4.35 -17.82 -13.72
N GLY A 330 4.47 -16.51 -13.61
CA GLY A 330 5.22 -15.69 -14.55
C GLY A 330 6.29 -14.86 -13.85
N GLY A 331 7.45 -14.71 -14.46
CA GLY A 331 8.53 -13.93 -13.88
C GLY A 331 8.16 -12.46 -13.67
N ALA A 332 7.45 -11.86 -14.59
CA ALA A 332 6.86 -10.53 -14.43
C ALA A 332 5.40 -10.62 -13.99
N VAL A 333 4.56 -11.32 -14.73
CA VAL A 333 3.11 -11.35 -14.52
C VAL A 333 2.61 -12.79 -14.50
N GLY A 334 1.86 -13.19 -13.48
CA GLY A 334 1.25 -14.51 -13.44
C GLY A 334 0.29 -14.71 -14.62
N ARG A 335 -0.69 -13.83 -14.76
CA ARG A 335 -1.65 -13.85 -15.87
C ARG A 335 -1.93 -12.44 -16.39
N THR A 336 -1.78 -12.26 -17.70
CA THR A 336 -2.28 -11.06 -18.42
C THR A 336 -3.70 -11.36 -18.89
N MET A 337 -4.65 -10.51 -18.61
CA MET A 337 -6.06 -10.72 -18.89
C MET A 337 -6.54 -9.81 -20.03
N ALA A 338 -7.33 -10.36 -20.95
CA ALA A 338 -8.15 -9.58 -21.86
C ALA A 338 -9.57 -9.53 -21.32
N ASN A 339 -10.15 -8.36 -21.23
CA ASN A 339 -11.57 -8.22 -20.95
C ASN A 339 -12.37 -8.49 -22.23
N ASN A 340 -12.54 -9.76 -22.55
CA ASN A 340 -13.30 -10.21 -23.71
C ASN A 340 -14.77 -10.41 -23.29
N THR A 341 -15.46 -9.33 -22.90
CA THR A 341 -16.93 -9.35 -22.75
C THR A 341 -17.59 -9.30 -24.13
N GLN A 342 -17.31 -10.32 -24.96
CA GLN A 342 -18.00 -10.56 -26.23
C GLN A 342 -19.25 -11.45 -26.04
N ASN A 343 -19.98 -11.33 -24.93
CA ASN A 343 -21.21 -12.12 -24.77
C ASN A 343 -22.37 -11.38 -24.13
N ASP A 344 -22.53 -10.06 -24.37
CA ASP A 344 -23.86 -9.44 -24.14
C ASP A 344 -24.21 -8.49 -25.30
N VAL A 345 -24.99 -9.06 -26.19
CA VAL A 345 -25.57 -8.44 -27.39
C VAL A 345 -26.74 -7.55 -26.99
N LEU A 346 -26.65 -6.61 -26.11
CA LEU A 346 -27.79 -5.67 -25.87
C LEU A 346 -27.45 -4.38 -25.09
N THR A 347 -26.22 -3.82 -25.13
CA THR A 347 -26.04 -2.43 -24.70
C THR A 347 -25.27 -1.62 -25.73
N THR A 348 -25.91 -0.57 -26.22
CA THR A 348 -25.43 0.36 -27.25
C THR A 348 -24.41 1.39 -26.72
N GLU A 349 -23.71 1.13 -25.66
CA GLU A 349 -22.59 1.95 -25.20
C GLU A 349 -21.28 1.26 -25.56
N ALA A 350 -20.37 1.99 -26.20
CA ALA A 350 -19.05 1.51 -26.54
C ALA A 350 -18.30 1.08 -25.27
N GLN A 351 -18.29 -0.21 -24.97
CA GLN A 351 -17.49 -0.76 -23.89
C GLN A 351 -16.02 -0.59 -24.26
N THR A 352 -15.30 0.14 -23.44
CA THR A 352 -13.85 0.26 -23.57
C THR A 352 -13.24 -1.10 -23.25
N VAL A 353 -12.75 -1.79 -24.27
CA VAL A 353 -12.05 -3.07 -24.13
C VAL A 353 -10.69 -2.77 -23.50
N TYR A 354 -10.50 -3.15 -22.24
CA TYR A 354 -9.20 -3.09 -21.58
C TYR A 354 -8.49 -4.42 -21.77
N ASN A 355 -7.37 -4.41 -22.48
CA ASN A 355 -6.46 -5.55 -22.56
C ASN A 355 -5.27 -5.28 -21.64
N GLY A 356 -5.01 -6.16 -20.69
CA GLY A 356 -3.80 -6.13 -19.91
C GLY A 356 -2.57 -6.15 -20.82
N THR A 357 -1.66 -5.22 -20.61
CA THR A 357 -0.45 -5.09 -21.41
C THR A 357 0.79 -5.21 -20.55
N VAL A 358 1.78 -5.97 -21.02
CA VAL A 358 3.15 -5.95 -20.49
C VAL A 358 4.07 -5.52 -21.61
N SER A 359 4.80 -4.44 -21.43
CA SER A 359 5.68 -3.91 -22.45
C SER A 359 7.03 -3.50 -21.92
N SER A 360 8.06 -3.52 -22.78
CA SER A 360 9.42 -3.07 -22.48
C SER A 360 9.94 -3.59 -21.12
N THR A 361 9.57 -4.82 -20.76
CA THR A 361 9.85 -5.43 -19.46
C THR A 361 10.91 -6.53 -19.61
N GLU A 362 11.94 -6.44 -18.78
CA GLU A 362 13.05 -7.39 -18.78
C GLU A 362 12.96 -8.33 -17.57
N VAL A 363 13.06 -9.62 -17.80
CA VAL A 363 13.07 -10.66 -16.75
C VAL A 363 14.36 -11.47 -16.85
N LEU A 364 15.16 -11.46 -15.81
CA LEU A 364 16.45 -12.17 -15.70
C LEU A 364 16.38 -13.33 -14.68
N LEU A 365 15.19 -13.74 -14.31
CA LEU A 365 14.94 -14.71 -13.25
C LEU A 365 15.20 -16.16 -13.69
N ASN A 366 15.95 -16.91 -12.89
CA ASN A 366 16.09 -18.34 -13.09
C ASN A 366 14.92 -19.09 -12.45
N LEU A 367 14.17 -19.81 -13.27
CA LEU A 367 12.98 -20.59 -12.89
C LEU A 367 13.34 -22.09 -12.98
N THR A 368 14.11 -22.57 -12.01
CA THR A 368 14.68 -23.94 -12.04
C THR A 368 14.24 -24.84 -10.90
N GLN A 369 13.47 -24.36 -9.94
CA GLN A 369 13.08 -25.11 -8.75
C GLN A 369 11.60 -25.48 -8.74
N ASN A 370 11.30 -26.76 -8.40
CA ASN A 370 9.94 -27.27 -8.17
C ASN A 370 8.97 -27.04 -9.35
N LEU A 371 9.44 -27.23 -10.59
CA LEU A 371 8.65 -26.96 -11.81
C LEU A 371 7.46 -27.91 -11.99
N ASP A 372 7.51 -29.09 -11.38
CA ASP A 372 6.43 -30.08 -11.38
C ASP A 372 5.14 -29.60 -10.68
N LYS A 373 5.22 -28.53 -9.88
CA LYS A 373 4.08 -27.92 -9.20
C LYS A 373 3.32 -26.90 -10.05
N TYR A 374 3.89 -26.49 -11.19
CA TYR A 374 3.29 -25.45 -12.03
C TYR A 374 2.70 -26.04 -13.30
N THR A 375 1.46 -25.66 -13.62
CA THR A 375 0.81 -26.06 -14.88
C THR A 375 1.14 -25.09 -16.01
N ASN A 376 1.26 -23.79 -15.70
CA ASN A 376 1.69 -22.79 -16.64
C ASN A 376 2.89 -22.03 -16.07
N LEU A 377 4.00 -22.07 -16.77
CA LEU A 377 5.24 -21.41 -16.38
C LEU A 377 5.75 -20.57 -17.56
N GLY A 378 6.01 -19.30 -17.31
CA GLY A 378 6.54 -18.39 -18.31
C GLY A 378 7.59 -17.44 -17.75
N GLY A 379 8.61 -17.15 -18.55
CA GLY A 379 9.65 -16.21 -18.16
C GLY A 379 9.08 -14.80 -17.90
N VAL A 380 8.21 -14.32 -18.78
CA VAL A 380 7.52 -13.03 -18.64
C VAL A 380 6.13 -13.22 -18.04
N ALA A 381 5.27 -13.98 -18.70
CA ALA A 381 3.90 -14.26 -18.25
C ALA A 381 3.67 -15.77 -18.19
N GLY A 382 3.08 -16.27 -17.08
CA GLY A 382 2.69 -17.66 -16.97
C GLY A 382 1.52 -18.01 -17.89
N ARG A 383 0.55 -17.11 -18.01
CA ARG A 383 -0.52 -17.16 -19.01
C ARG A 383 -0.75 -15.78 -19.62
N ASN A 384 -0.82 -15.73 -20.93
CA ASN A 384 -1.11 -14.48 -21.64
C ASN A 384 -2.45 -14.58 -22.40
N ASP A 385 -3.43 -13.85 -21.95
CA ASP A 385 -4.70 -13.61 -22.64
C ASP A 385 -4.79 -12.14 -23.15
N GLY A 386 -3.75 -11.30 -22.88
CA GLY A 386 -3.65 -9.89 -23.28
C GLY A 386 -2.50 -9.64 -24.27
N THR A 387 -1.74 -8.58 -24.06
CA THR A 387 -0.63 -8.17 -24.94
C THR A 387 0.72 -8.24 -24.25
N LEU A 388 1.70 -8.89 -24.88
CA LEU A 388 3.11 -8.80 -24.54
C LEU A 388 3.85 -8.10 -25.69
N ASP A 389 4.53 -6.98 -25.42
CA ASP A 389 5.23 -6.21 -26.42
C ASP A 389 6.66 -5.85 -25.97
N GLN A 390 7.67 -6.11 -26.80
CA GLN A 390 9.07 -5.80 -26.53
C GLN A 390 9.58 -6.30 -25.16
N CYS A 391 9.06 -7.43 -24.71
CA CYS A 391 9.51 -8.05 -23.46
C CYS A 391 10.65 -9.02 -23.70
N THR A 392 11.59 -9.09 -22.77
CA THR A 392 12.72 -10.02 -22.85
C THR A 392 12.79 -10.93 -21.64
N TYR A 393 13.18 -12.17 -21.87
CA TYR A 393 13.52 -13.15 -20.84
C TYR A 393 14.91 -13.71 -21.12
N SER A 394 15.83 -13.54 -20.15
CA SER A 394 17.23 -13.97 -20.27
C SER A 394 17.64 -14.95 -19.17
N GLY A 395 16.70 -15.45 -18.40
CA GLY A 395 16.95 -16.43 -17.34
C GLY A 395 17.01 -17.88 -17.84
N THR A 396 17.26 -18.79 -16.93
CA THR A 396 17.21 -20.25 -17.19
C THR A 396 15.85 -20.79 -16.75
N MET A 397 15.23 -21.59 -17.60
CA MET A 397 13.99 -22.31 -17.31
C MET A 397 14.23 -23.80 -17.61
N GLY A 398 14.01 -24.64 -16.61
CA GLY A 398 14.20 -26.08 -16.78
C GLY A 398 14.47 -26.75 -15.44
N GLY A 399 14.15 -28.04 -15.31
CA GLY A 399 14.42 -28.93 -14.19
C GLY A 399 14.98 -30.24 -14.67
#